data_97c02b2b93e49094fa75dd1c93792dab
#
_entry.id   97c02b2b93e49094fa75dd1c93792dab
#
_cell.length_a   1.000
_cell.length_b   1.000
_cell.length_c   1.000
_cell.angle_alpha   90.00
_cell.angle_beta   90.00
_cell.angle_gamma   90.00
#
_symmetry.space_group_name_H-M   'P 1'
#
loop_
_entity.id
_entity.type
_entity.pdbx_description
1 polymer ?
#
loop_
_entity_poly.entity_id
_entity_poly.type
_entity_poly.pdbx_seq_one_letter_code
_entity_poly.pdbx_strand_id
1 'polypeptide(L)'
;MNAVGIDVSKGKSMVAALRPMGEVALLPQEFLHTEVGLEQMAYAIIALGEDTRVVMEATGRYHEPVAAALHEYGIYVCVLNPLFIKQSGGGSIRKVKTDKADAMKIAKYGLDNWEDLREYTPMDTIRQQLKLCSRQYNLYMKTVVSLQNNLISLADKTFPGANELFSSPERADGHQKWVDFVMTFWHCDCICRVSEKAFTERYQKWCKRKGYHFSAEKALDLYASSCGHFTTLPKNDNTRLLITTAAQQLLAGKMTLAALRAEMTRLAQQLPEYDTVRTMYGVGETTAAQLMAEIGDVRRFPRRSSIVGFAGVDPAVDQSGKHDAKSTPTTKRGSPHLRKTLYQIVCTYLRKAPEDEPVYQFLDKKRAEGKPYFVYMTAAQNKFLRIYYARVKECLEAFDAQQNSTQS
;
A
#
# COMPACT_ATOMS: atom_id res chain seq x y z
N MET A 1 -3.02 22.90 -31.42
CA MET A 1 -2.49 21.73 -30.70
C MET A 1 -1.11 22.07 -30.16
N ASN A 2 -0.98 22.18 -28.81
CA ASN A 2 0.28 22.48 -28.13
C ASN A 2 0.50 21.40 -27.07
N ALA A 3 1.61 20.66 -27.13
CA ALA A 3 1.98 19.72 -26.09
C ALA A 3 3.04 20.33 -25.18
N VAL A 4 2.70 20.49 -23.91
CA VAL A 4 3.60 21.00 -22.89
C VAL A 4 4.20 19.80 -22.15
N GLY A 5 5.51 19.68 -22.15
CA GLY A 5 6.23 18.69 -21.38
C GLY A 5 6.80 19.29 -20.11
N ILE A 6 6.54 18.66 -18.98
CA ILE A 6 7.05 19.09 -17.68
C ILE A 6 7.95 17.99 -17.11
N ASP A 7 9.23 18.28 -16.96
CA ASP A 7 10.15 17.47 -16.17
C ASP A 7 10.15 17.98 -14.73
N VAL A 8 9.61 17.14 -13.82
CA VAL A 8 9.36 17.53 -12.43
C VAL A 8 10.50 17.07 -11.54
N SER A 9 11.12 18.02 -10.83
CA SER A 9 12.13 17.81 -9.82
C SER A 9 11.67 18.24 -8.42
N LYS A 10 12.50 18.04 -7.42
CA LYS A 10 12.20 18.51 -6.05
C LYS A 10 12.26 20.03 -5.98
N GLY A 11 11.10 20.68 -5.79
CA GLY A 11 10.98 22.13 -5.59
C GLY A 11 11.01 22.98 -6.84
N LYS A 12 11.17 22.38 -8.04
CA LYS A 12 11.17 23.07 -9.32
C LYS A 12 10.80 22.15 -10.47
N SER A 13 10.36 22.71 -11.58
CA SER A 13 10.06 21.99 -12.82
C SER A 13 10.66 22.71 -14.02
N MET A 14 11.13 21.92 -14.99
CA MET A 14 11.49 22.41 -16.33
C MET A 14 10.31 22.21 -17.26
N VAL A 15 9.87 23.27 -17.93
CA VAL A 15 8.70 23.30 -18.80
C VAL A 15 9.12 23.67 -20.22
N ALA A 16 8.63 22.94 -21.21
CA ALA A 16 8.81 23.25 -22.61
C ALA A 16 7.54 22.91 -23.39
N ALA A 17 7.27 23.60 -24.50
CA ALA A 17 6.11 23.29 -25.34
C ALA A 17 6.50 23.13 -26.80
N LEU A 18 5.88 22.13 -27.43
CA LEU A 18 6.02 21.83 -28.85
C LEU A 18 4.66 21.92 -29.56
N ARG A 19 4.70 22.32 -30.80
CA ARG A 19 3.63 22.19 -31.81
C ARG A 19 3.94 21.08 -32.79
N PRO A 20 2.94 20.67 -33.61
CA PRO A 20 3.18 19.73 -34.70
C PRO A 20 4.38 20.12 -35.54
N MET A 21 5.03 19.12 -36.15
CA MET A 21 6.28 19.27 -36.94
C MET A 21 7.50 19.67 -36.11
N GLY A 22 7.43 19.72 -34.78
CA GLY A 22 8.56 20.03 -33.90
C GLY A 22 8.82 21.53 -33.69
N GLU A 23 7.88 22.40 -34.05
CA GLU A 23 7.95 23.82 -33.75
C GLU A 23 8.00 24.04 -32.24
N VAL A 24 8.91 24.85 -31.74
CA VAL A 24 9.03 25.18 -30.32
C VAL A 24 8.10 26.35 -30.00
N ALA A 25 7.02 26.06 -29.28
CA ALA A 25 6.05 27.06 -28.83
C ALA A 25 6.46 27.74 -27.52
N LEU A 26 7.17 27.02 -26.63
CA LEU A 26 7.76 27.55 -25.41
C LEU A 26 9.15 26.97 -25.25
N LEU A 27 10.16 27.83 -25.19
CA LEU A 27 11.55 27.42 -24.89
C LEU A 27 11.64 26.83 -23.47
N PRO A 28 12.54 25.87 -23.23
CA PRO A 28 12.71 25.27 -21.91
C PRO A 28 12.97 26.33 -20.84
N GLN A 29 12.04 26.45 -19.89
CA GLN A 29 12.04 27.43 -18.82
C GLN A 29 11.81 26.75 -17.48
N GLU A 30 12.53 27.20 -16.43
CA GLU A 30 12.41 26.68 -15.08
C GLU A 30 11.37 27.48 -14.28
N PHE A 31 10.51 26.76 -13.53
CA PHE A 31 9.55 27.32 -12.60
C PHE A 31 9.72 26.67 -11.21
N LEU A 32 9.66 27.48 -10.15
CA LEU A 32 9.72 27.01 -8.76
C LEU A 32 8.36 26.49 -8.30
N HIS A 33 8.37 25.52 -7.40
CA HIS A 33 7.14 25.00 -6.75
C HIS A 33 6.72 25.88 -5.57
N THR A 34 6.71 27.20 -5.76
CA THR A 34 6.07 28.19 -4.88
C THR A 34 4.71 28.57 -5.47
N GLU A 35 3.84 29.16 -4.67
CA GLU A 35 2.53 29.64 -5.14
C GLU A 35 2.69 30.53 -6.37
N VAL A 36 3.54 31.57 -6.26
CA VAL A 36 3.86 32.48 -7.37
C VAL A 36 4.48 31.77 -8.58
N GLY A 37 5.37 30.80 -8.35
CA GLY A 37 6.04 30.09 -9.44
C GLY A 37 5.07 29.15 -10.18
N LEU A 38 4.15 28.48 -9.48
CA LEU A 38 3.10 27.65 -10.09
C LEU A 38 2.07 28.50 -10.84
N GLU A 39 1.72 29.66 -10.31
CA GLU A 39 0.87 30.64 -11.00
C GLU A 39 1.51 31.15 -12.30
N GLN A 40 2.77 31.54 -12.26
CA GLN A 40 3.54 31.93 -13.44
C GLN A 40 3.59 30.83 -14.50
N MET A 41 3.79 29.57 -14.06
CA MET A 41 3.76 28.40 -14.93
C MET A 41 2.38 28.24 -15.59
N ALA A 42 1.29 28.36 -14.83
CA ALA A 42 -0.07 28.25 -15.34
C ALA A 42 -0.36 29.32 -16.40
N TYR A 43 -0.03 30.59 -16.14
CA TYR A 43 -0.21 31.66 -17.10
C TYR A 43 0.64 31.49 -18.36
N ALA A 44 1.89 31.03 -18.24
CA ALA A 44 2.74 30.74 -19.40
C ALA A 44 2.13 29.65 -20.30
N ILE A 45 1.47 28.64 -19.69
CA ILE A 45 0.80 27.55 -20.41
C ILE A 45 -0.51 28.05 -21.04
N ILE A 46 -1.32 28.81 -20.32
CA ILE A 46 -2.59 29.38 -20.82
C ILE A 46 -2.33 30.34 -22.03
N ALA A 47 -1.25 31.09 -22.01
CA ALA A 47 -0.86 31.98 -23.10
C ALA A 47 -0.56 31.24 -24.42
N LEU A 48 -0.37 29.93 -24.43
CA LEU A 48 -0.18 29.11 -25.64
C LEU A 48 -1.50 28.93 -26.43
N GLY A 49 -2.67 29.20 -25.82
CA GLY A 49 -3.98 29.10 -26.44
C GLY A 49 -4.75 27.81 -26.11
N GLU A 50 -5.97 27.69 -26.67
CA GLU A 50 -6.95 26.66 -26.26
C GLU A 50 -6.43 25.29 -26.60
N ASP A 51 -6.08 24.74 -27.50
CA ASP A 51 -5.73 23.33 -27.74
C ASP A 51 -4.36 22.95 -27.14
N THR A 52 -4.25 23.10 -25.80
CA THR A 52 -3.02 22.84 -25.05
C THR A 52 -3.21 21.68 -24.08
N ARG A 53 -2.34 20.67 -24.13
CA ARG A 53 -2.30 19.56 -23.14
C ARG A 53 -0.92 19.52 -22.49
N VAL A 54 -0.95 19.40 -21.15
CA VAL A 54 0.25 19.26 -20.35
C VAL A 54 0.51 17.78 -20.08
N VAL A 55 1.74 17.36 -20.25
CA VAL A 55 2.20 15.99 -19.97
C VAL A 55 3.35 16.03 -18.98
N MET A 56 3.29 15.24 -17.93
CA MET A 56 4.36 15.08 -16.95
C MET A 56 4.56 13.65 -16.53
N GLU A 57 5.76 13.31 -16.07
CA GLU A 57 6.03 12.00 -15.49
C GLU A 57 5.60 11.95 -14.01
N ALA A 58 5.07 10.79 -13.56
CA ALA A 58 4.80 10.52 -12.17
C ALA A 58 6.11 10.31 -11.39
N THR A 59 6.84 11.39 -11.12
CA THR A 59 8.13 11.37 -10.41
C THR A 59 7.91 11.43 -8.89
N GLY A 60 7.83 10.28 -8.26
CA GLY A 60 7.57 10.16 -6.82
C GLY A 60 6.31 10.91 -6.40
N ARG A 61 6.45 11.87 -5.46
CA ARG A 61 5.36 12.75 -4.99
C ARG A 61 5.46 14.19 -5.53
N TYR A 62 6.53 14.52 -6.25
CA TYR A 62 6.82 15.91 -6.62
C TYR A 62 5.92 16.45 -7.72
N HIS A 63 5.33 15.56 -8.54
CA HIS A 63 4.37 15.93 -9.57
C HIS A 63 2.97 16.27 -9.01
N GLU A 64 2.60 15.73 -7.84
CA GLU A 64 1.25 15.89 -7.28
C GLU A 64 0.85 17.38 -7.08
N PRO A 65 1.64 18.25 -6.42
CA PRO A 65 1.28 19.66 -6.27
C PRO A 65 1.26 20.41 -7.60
N VAL A 66 2.13 20.07 -8.54
CA VAL A 66 2.14 20.72 -9.87
C VAL A 66 0.90 20.33 -10.67
N ALA A 67 0.54 19.05 -10.69
CA ALA A 67 -0.65 18.57 -11.38
C ALA A 67 -1.94 19.15 -10.77
N ALA A 68 -2.02 19.24 -9.44
CA ALA A 68 -3.17 19.82 -8.75
C ALA A 68 -3.32 21.31 -9.05
N ALA A 69 -2.24 22.09 -8.93
CA ALA A 69 -2.27 23.52 -9.21
C ALA A 69 -2.69 23.81 -10.67
N LEU A 70 -2.08 23.14 -11.64
CA LEU A 70 -2.43 23.34 -13.05
C LEU A 70 -3.88 22.93 -13.36
N HIS A 71 -4.38 21.86 -12.71
CA HIS A 71 -5.78 21.44 -12.85
C HIS A 71 -6.76 22.47 -12.28
N GLU A 72 -6.42 23.14 -11.15
CA GLU A 72 -7.22 24.23 -10.57
C GLU A 72 -7.35 25.44 -11.52
N TYR A 73 -6.34 25.69 -12.37
CA TYR A 73 -6.39 26.69 -13.44
C TYR A 73 -7.16 26.21 -14.69
N GLY A 74 -7.80 25.04 -14.66
CA GLY A 74 -8.56 24.49 -15.79
C GLY A 74 -7.69 23.96 -16.93
N ILE A 75 -6.39 23.74 -16.69
CA ILE A 75 -5.46 23.23 -17.70
C ILE A 75 -5.61 21.71 -17.80
N TYR A 76 -5.69 21.19 -19.03
CA TYR A 76 -5.69 19.74 -19.29
C TYR A 76 -4.31 19.14 -18.96
N VAL A 77 -4.23 18.41 -17.85
CA VAL A 77 -3.00 17.78 -17.35
C VAL A 77 -3.07 16.28 -17.56
N CYS A 78 -1.99 15.69 -18.03
CA CYS A 78 -1.81 14.23 -18.13
C CYS A 78 -0.59 13.79 -17.33
N VAL A 79 -0.79 12.91 -16.35
CA VAL A 79 0.30 12.33 -15.53
C VAL A 79 0.57 10.91 -16.00
N LEU A 80 1.78 10.65 -16.50
CA LEU A 80 2.18 9.39 -17.11
C LEU A 80 3.12 8.58 -16.22
N ASN A 81 3.04 7.26 -16.36
CA ASN A 81 4.06 6.39 -15.80
C ASN A 81 5.40 6.60 -16.56
N PRO A 82 6.54 6.82 -15.87
CA PRO A 82 7.85 7.04 -16.50
C PRO A 82 8.26 5.97 -17.51
N LEU A 83 7.71 4.76 -17.40
CA LEU A 83 7.99 3.67 -18.34
C LEU A 83 7.53 3.98 -19.78
N PHE A 84 6.44 4.72 -19.96
CA PHE A 84 5.94 5.07 -21.29
C PHE A 84 6.89 5.99 -22.03
N ILE A 85 7.37 7.03 -21.35
CA ILE A 85 8.30 8.02 -21.94
C ILE A 85 9.68 7.39 -22.21
N LYS A 86 10.14 6.48 -21.33
CA LYS A 86 11.38 5.73 -21.58
C LYS A 86 11.31 4.81 -22.79
N GLN A 87 10.16 4.21 -23.07
CA GLN A 87 9.98 3.31 -24.21
C GLN A 87 9.93 4.06 -25.56
N SER A 88 9.42 5.29 -25.58
CA SER A 88 9.32 6.12 -26.80
C SER A 88 10.62 6.86 -27.14
N GLY A 89 11.57 6.97 -26.22
CA GLY A 89 12.82 7.74 -26.38
C GLY A 89 13.98 7.02 -27.11
N GLY A 90 13.73 5.88 -27.77
CA GLY A 90 14.76 4.97 -28.30
C GLY A 90 15.54 5.38 -29.57
N GLY A 91 15.39 6.61 -30.08
CA GLY A 91 15.96 7.01 -31.41
C GLY A 91 17.23 7.85 -31.40
N SER A 92 17.81 8.24 -30.28
CA SER A 92 19.01 9.11 -30.29
C SER A 92 20.27 8.35 -29.90
N ILE A 93 21.25 8.35 -30.78
CA ILE A 93 22.62 7.79 -30.58
C ILE A 93 23.39 8.57 -29.49
N ARG A 94 23.07 9.84 -29.27
CA ARG A 94 23.69 10.67 -28.24
C ARG A 94 22.76 10.73 -27.00
N LYS A 95 23.21 10.18 -25.89
CA LYS A 95 22.56 10.29 -24.58
C LYS A 95 22.82 11.67 -23.95
N VAL A 96 22.10 12.70 -24.38
CA VAL A 96 22.08 13.99 -23.68
C VAL A 96 21.02 13.88 -22.59
N LYS A 97 21.42 13.96 -21.34
CA LYS A 97 20.51 13.97 -20.18
C LYS A 97 20.60 15.33 -19.51
N THR A 98 19.62 16.18 -19.77
CA THR A 98 19.43 17.47 -19.10
C THR A 98 17.93 17.67 -18.90
N ASP A 99 17.51 18.37 -17.85
CA ASP A 99 16.11 18.66 -17.56
C ASP A 99 15.41 19.33 -18.76
N LYS A 100 16.13 20.20 -19.49
CA LYS A 100 15.64 20.83 -20.74
C LYS A 100 15.33 19.81 -21.82
N ALA A 101 16.23 18.85 -22.03
CA ALA A 101 16.05 17.80 -23.04
C ALA A 101 14.95 16.81 -22.63
N ASP A 102 14.79 16.56 -21.31
CA ASP A 102 13.78 15.66 -20.81
C ASP A 102 12.38 16.30 -20.89
N ALA A 103 12.23 17.61 -20.59
CA ALA A 103 10.97 18.34 -20.83
C ALA A 103 10.56 18.32 -22.30
N MET A 104 11.52 18.55 -23.24
CA MET A 104 11.27 18.49 -24.69
C MET A 104 10.85 17.08 -25.15
N LYS A 105 11.45 16.02 -24.60
CA LYS A 105 11.06 14.62 -24.90
C LYS A 105 9.64 14.32 -24.40
N ILE A 106 9.27 14.81 -23.21
CA ILE A 106 7.94 14.67 -22.66
C ILE A 106 6.91 15.39 -23.53
N ALA A 107 7.22 16.61 -23.98
CA ALA A 107 6.37 17.37 -24.92
C ALA A 107 6.20 16.62 -26.25
N LYS A 108 7.28 16.10 -26.82
CA LYS A 108 7.23 15.28 -28.04
C LYS A 108 6.36 14.03 -27.86
N TYR A 109 6.53 13.32 -26.75
CA TYR A 109 5.67 12.18 -26.43
C TYR A 109 4.19 12.60 -26.43
N GLY A 110 3.88 13.76 -25.86
CA GLY A 110 2.52 14.30 -25.83
C GLY A 110 1.96 14.53 -27.23
N LEU A 111 2.74 15.04 -28.18
CA LEU A 111 2.32 15.20 -29.57
C LEU A 111 2.10 13.86 -30.25
N ASP A 112 3.07 12.94 -30.12
CA ASP A 112 3.04 11.63 -30.79
C ASP A 112 1.90 10.73 -30.31
N ASN A 113 1.37 10.95 -29.08
CA ASN A 113 0.33 10.15 -28.46
C ASN A 113 -0.91 10.99 -28.06
N TRP A 114 -1.19 12.07 -28.76
CA TRP A 114 -2.19 13.06 -28.42
C TRP A 114 -3.57 12.48 -28.09
N GLU A 115 -4.08 11.56 -28.91
CA GLU A 115 -5.37 10.92 -28.75
C GLU A 115 -5.46 9.97 -27.55
N ASP A 116 -4.30 9.45 -27.11
CA ASP A 116 -4.20 8.51 -26.00
C ASP A 116 -3.98 9.20 -24.63
N LEU A 117 -3.75 10.52 -24.62
CA LEU A 117 -3.56 11.28 -23.39
C LEU A 117 -4.85 11.26 -22.57
N ARG A 118 -4.71 10.94 -21.28
CA ARG A 118 -5.82 10.91 -20.31
C ARG A 118 -5.68 12.06 -19.33
N GLU A 119 -6.77 12.78 -19.14
CA GLU A 119 -6.80 13.87 -18.18
C GLU A 119 -6.59 13.36 -16.75
N TYR A 120 -5.78 14.10 -16.00
CA TYR A 120 -5.54 13.89 -14.59
C TYR A 120 -6.82 14.20 -13.80
N THR A 121 -7.29 13.23 -13.04
CA THR A 121 -8.36 13.42 -12.09
C THR A 121 -7.77 13.50 -10.69
N PRO A 122 -7.87 14.65 -10.00
CA PRO A 122 -7.40 14.76 -8.63
C PRO A 122 -8.14 13.77 -7.74
N MET A 123 -7.38 13.16 -6.84
CA MET A 123 -7.98 12.29 -5.82
C MET A 123 -8.60 13.18 -4.74
N ASP A 124 -9.83 12.89 -4.34
CA ASP A 124 -10.45 13.59 -3.23
C ASP A 124 -9.64 13.46 -1.93
N THR A 125 -9.81 14.44 -1.03
CA THR A 125 -9.00 14.55 0.19
C THR A 125 -9.08 13.31 1.07
N ILE A 126 -10.26 12.69 1.18
CA ILE A 126 -10.45 11.50 2.03
C ILE A 126 -9.66 10.31 1.47
N ARG A 127 -9.78 10.04 0.17
CA ARG A 127 -9.01 8.96 -0.49
C ARG A 127 -7.51 9.21 -0.46
N GLN A 128 -7.09 10.48 -0.57
CA GLN A 128 -5.68 10.87 -0.48
C GLN A 128 -5.11 10.60 0.91
N GLN A 129 -5.83 11.01 1.97
CA GLN A 129 -5.46 10.72 3.36
C GLN A 129 -5.45 9.22 3.64
N LEU A 130 -6.47 8.49 3.19
CA LEU A 130 -6.56 7.04 3.33
C LEU A 130 -5.36 6.34 2.68
N LYS A 131 -4.96 6.77 1.50
CA LYS A 131 -3.77 6.24 0.79
C LYS A 131 -2.48 6.48 1.56
N LEU A 132 -2.30 7.68 2.13
CA LEU A 132 -1.15 8.01 2.96
C LEU A 132 -1.11 7.14 4.23
N CYS A 133 -2.24 7.03 4.95
CA CYS A 133 -2.36 6.17 6.13
C CYS A 133 -2.07 4.69 5.79
N SER A 134 -2.61 4.18 4.69
CA SER A 134 -2.36 2.80 4.23
C SER A 134 -0.89 2.54 3.94
N ARG A 135 -0.19 3.48 3.35
CA ARG A 135 1.25 3.37 3.08
C ARG A 135 2.09 3.43 4.34
N GLN A 136 1.74 4.31 5.29
CA GLN A 136 2.37 4.34 6.61
C GLN A 136 2.11 3.03 7.37
N TYR A 137 0.88 2.52 7.38
CA TYR A 137 0.54 1.24 7.97
C TYR A 137 1.42 0.11 7.39
N ASN A 138 1.60 0.04 6.07
CA ASN A 138 2.44 -0.96 5.43
C ASN A 138 3.93 -0.83 5.79
N LEU A 139 4.43 0.40 6.00
CA LEU A 139 5.80 0.67 6.47
C LEU A 139 5.98 0.16 7.90
N TYR A 140 5.13 0.59 8.83
CA TYR A 140 5.21 0.18 10.23
C TYR A 140 4.97 -1.32 10.42
N MET A 141 4.14 -1.95 9.59
CA MET A 141 3.96 -3.41 9.63
C MET A 141 5.28 -4.16 9.39
N LYS A 142 6.09 -3.72 8.42
CA LYS A 142 7.42 -4.31 8.18
C LYS A 142 8.35 -4.10 9.38
N THR A 143 8.34 -2.90 9.95
CA THR A 143 9.15 -2.57 11.13
C THR A 143 8.75 -3.41 12.33
N VAL A 144 7.45 -3.55 12.60
CA VAL A 144 6.93 -4.37 13.71
C VAL A 144 7.30 -5.85 13.56
N VAL A 145 7.23 -6.40 12.35
CA VAL A 145 7.69 -7.78 12.10
C VAL A 145 9.18 -7.93 12.42
N SER A 146 10.01 -6.98 12.02
CA SER A 146 11.45 -6.99 12.33
C SER A 146 11.71 -6.87 13.82
N LEU A 147 11.01 -5.96 14.51
CA LEU A 147 11.11 -5.79 15.97
C LEU A 147 10.65 -7.03 16.74
N GLN A 148 9.58 -7.67 16.28
CA GLN A 148 9.08 -8.91 16.88
C GLN A 148 10.10 -10.05 16.76
N ASN A 149 10.69 -10.25 15.58
CA ASN A 149 11.71 -11.26 15.36
C ASN A 149 12.97 -10.96 16.20
N ASN A 150 13.35 -9.70 16.33
CA ASN A 150 14.46 -9.30 17.21
C ASN A 150 14.17 -9.61 18.67
N LEU A 151 12.98 -9.26 19.18
CA LEU A 151 12.61 -9.56 20.58
C LEU A 151 12.57 -11.06 20.82
N ILE A 152 12.02 -11.88 19.91
CA ILE A 152 12.02 -13.35 20.02
C ILE A 152 13.46 -13.85 20.12
N SER A 153 14.35 -13.43 19.21
CA SER A 153 15.76 -13.84 19.20
C SER A 153 16.50 -13.46 20.47
N LEU A 154 16.18 -12.32 21.08
CA LEU A 154 16.76 -11.91 22.37
C LEU A 154 16.14 -12.70 23.54
N ALA A 155 14.82 -12.86 23.53
CA ALA A 155 14.11 -13.61 24.58
C ALA A 155 14.54 -15.07 24.62
N ASP A 156 14.78 -15.72 23.50
CA ASP A 156 15.27 -17.11 23.44
C ASP A 156 16.63 -17.31 24.15
N LYS A 157 17.39 -16.25 24.37
CA LYS A 157 18.65 -16.29 25.13
C LYS A 157 18.46 -16.16 26.64
N THR A 158 17.30 -15.71 27.11
CA THR A 158 16.99 -15.43 28.51
C THR A 158 15.77 -16.17 29.02
N PHE A 159 14.82 -16.45 28.14
CA PHE A 159 13.59 -17.18 28.40
C PHE A 159 13.11 -17.86 27.09
N PRO A 160 13.70 -19.00 26.70
CA PRO A 160 13.35 -19.70 25.47
C PRO A 160 11.86 -19.99 25.35
N GLY A 161 11.28 -19.74 24.17
CA GLY A 161 9.86 -19.97 23.90
C GLY A 161 8.89 -18.99 24.56
N ALA A 162 9.35 -17.85 25.08
CA ALA A 162 8.50 -16.87 25.77
C ALA A 162 7.33 -16.38 24.91
N ASN A 163 7.48 -16.31 23.59
CA ASN A 163 6.44 -15.92 22.63
C ASN A 163 5.32 -16.96 22.47
N GLU A 164 5.55 -18.21 22.88
CA GLU A 164 4.59 -19.32 22.75
C GLU A 164 3.82 -19.57 24.06
N LEU A 165 4.24 -18.96 25.17
CA LEU A 165 3.66 -19.15 26.49
C LEU A 165 2.17 -18.78 26.58
N PHE A 166 1.69 -17.88 25.70
CA PHE A 166 0.34 -17.36 25.76
C PHE A 166 -0.34 -17.41 24.40
N SER A 167 -1.51 -18.03 24.35
CA SER A 167 -2.37 -18.08 23.15
C SER A 167 -3.30 -16.86 23.01
N SER A 168 -3.20 -15.89 23.92
CA SER A 168 -4.05 -14.69 23.92
C SER A 168 -3.82 -13.85 22.66
N PRO A 169 -4.89 -13.42 21.97
CA PRO A 169 -4.76 -12.55 20.81
C PRO A 169 -4.21 -11.18 21.21
N GLU A 170 -3.74 -10.45 20.19
CA GLU A 170 -3.38 -9.04 20.35
C GLU A 170 -4.62 -8.22 20.72
N ARG A 171 -4.48 -7.31 21.67
CA ARG A 171 -5.55 -6.39 22.09
C ARG A 171 -5.72 -5.28 21.04
N ALA A 172 -6.88 -4.64 21.06
CA ALA A 172 -7.19 -3.53 20.14
C ALA A 172 -6.17 -2.37 20.24
N ASP A 173 -5.59 -2.16 21.42
CA ASP A 173 -4.56 -1.17 21.70
C ASP A 173 -3.14 -1.60 21.29
N GLY A 174 -2.94 -2.79 20.71
CA GLY A 174 -1.66 -3.33 20.27
C GLY A 174 -0.89 -4.12 21.33
N HIS A 175 -1.39 -4.19 22.57
CA HIS A 175 -0.76 -4.98 23.63
C HIS A 175 -0.88 -6.50 23.37
N GLN A 176 0.21 -7.23 23.61
CA GLN A 176 0.23 -8.70 23.64
C GLN A 176 0.76 -9.20 24.98
N LYS A 177 0.07 -10.22 25.54
CA LYS A 177 0.38 -10.70 26.87
C LYS A 177 1.82 -11.18 27.04
N TRP A 178 2.39 -11.86 26.04
CA TRP A 178 3.78 -12.33 26.08
C TRP A 178 4.81 -11.19 26.07
N VAL A 179 4.56 -10.12 25.30
CA VAL A 179 5.45 -8.94 25.26
C VAL A 179 5.44 -8.21 26.61
N ASP A 180 4.24 -7.96 27.16
CA ASP A 180 4.11 -7.37 28.50
C ASP A 180 4.73 -8.24 29.60
N PHE A 181 4.63 -9.57 29.43
CA PHE A 181 5.23 -10.55 30.35
C PHE A 181 6.75 -10.45 30.33
N VAL A 182 7.36 -10.50 29.15
CA VAL A 182 8.81 -10.42 28.97
C VAL A 182 9.37 -9.07 29.46
N MET A 183 8.62 -7.98 29.33
CA MET A 183 9.03 -6.68 29.92
C MET A 183 9.18 -6.73 31.43
N THR A 184 8.46 -7.62 32.11
CA THR A 184 8.47 -7.73 33.58
C THR A 184 9.34 -8.91 34.04
N PHE A 185 9.18 -10.05 33.38
CA PHE A 185 9.88 -11.32 33.67
C PHE A 185 10.85 -11.65 32.51
N TRP A 186 11.83 -10.77 32.34
CA TRP A 186 12.72 -10.73 31.17
C TRP A 186 13.79 -11.83 31.14
N HIS A 187 13.90 -12.66 32.22
CA HIS A 187 14.82 -13.76 32.36
C HIS A 187 14.18 -14.86 33.21
N CYS A 188 14.50 -16.14 32.94
CA CYS A 188 14.00 -17.27 33.72
C CYS A 188 14.28 -17.12 35.22
N ASP A 189 15.45 -16.61 35.57
CA ASP A 189 15.80 -16.30 36.96
C ASP A 189 14.91 -15.25 37.67
N CYS A 190 14.10 -14.50 36.94
CA CYS A 190 13.11 -13.64 37.56
C CYS A 190 11.97 -14.44 38.20
N ILE A 191 11.85 -15.70 37.79
CA ILE A 191 10.81 -16.65 38.18
C ILE A 191 11.40 -17.73 39.07
N CYS A 192 12.38 -18.50 38.61
CA CYS A 192 12.87 -19.69 39.30
C CYS A 192 13.75 -19.43 40.53
N ARG A 193 14.20 -18.17 40.76
CA ARG A 193 14.94 -17.80 41.98
C ARG A 193 14.05 -17.45 43.17
N VAL A 194 12.74 -17.50 43.03
CA VAL A 194 11.78 -17.35 44.14
C VAL A 194 10.97 -18.62 44.27
N SER A 195 10.27 -18.80 45.39
CA SER A 195 9.40 -19.98 45.55
C SER A 195 8.22 -19.91 44.58
N GLU A 196 7.71 -21.07 44.18
CA GLU A 196 6.52 -21.17 43.31
C GLU A 196 5.33 -20.35 43.84
N LYS A 197 5.10 -20.42 45.16
CA LYS A 197 4.02 -19.61 45.81
C LYS A 197 4.28 -18.11 45.64
N ALA A 198 5.50 -17.65 45.87
CA ALA A 198 5.86 -16.25 45.74
C ALA A 198 5.76 -15.77 44.29
N PHE A 199 6.12 -16.59 43.31
CA PHE A 199 5.94 -16.27 41.91
C PHE A 199 4.45 -16.21 41.53
N THR A 200 3.64 -17.18 41.97
CA THR A 200 2.20 -17.23 41.72
C THR A 200 1.52 -15.94 42.20
N GLU A 201 1.84 -15.47 43.41
CA GLU A 201 1.32 -14.21 43.97
C GLU A 201 1.78 -12.99 43.14
N ARG A 202 3.05 -12.98 42.72
CA ARG A 202 3.59 -11.89 41.86
C ARG A 202 2.92 -11.88 40.47
N TYR A 203 2.71 -13.05 39.89
CA TYR A 203 2.05 -13.19 38.59
C TYR A 203 0.57 -12.77 38.68
N GLN A 204 -0.13 -13.13 39.75
CA GLN A 204 -1.51 -12.69 40.01
C GLN A 204 -1.60 -11.15 40.12
N LYS A 205 -0.72 -10.53 40.89
CA LYS A 205 -0.63 -9.07 40.98
C LYS A 205 -0.32 -8.41 39.63
N TRP A 206 0.57 -9.03 38.85
CA TRP A 206 0.92 -8.57 37.51
C TRP A 206 -0.28 -8.66 36.55
N CYS A 207 -0.99 -9.79 36.53
CA CYS A 207 -2.22 -9.96 35.75
C CYS A 207 -3.27 -8.90 36.09
N LYS A 208 -3.55 -8.69 37.37
CA LYS A 208 -4.49 -7.66 37.83
C LYS A 208 -4.11 -6.25 37.36
N ARG A 209 -2.83 -5.88 37.52
CA ARG A 209 -2.31 -4.55 37.11
C ARG A 209 -2.36 -4.33 35.60
N LYS A 210 -2.14 -5.38 34.80
CA LYS A 210 -2.11 -5.32 33.32
C LYS A 210 -3.46 -5.62 32.69
N GLY A 211 -4.49 -5.96 33.47
CA GLY A 211 -5.82 -6.31 32.98
C GLY A 211 -5.87 -7.65 32.24
N TYR A 212 -5.01 -8.61 32.61
CA TYR A 212 -5.03 -9.96 32.07
C TYR A 212 -5.73 -10.95 33.00
N HIS A 213 -6.38 -11.94 32.40
CA HIS A 213 -6.95 -13.05 33.17
C HIS A 213 -5.83 -13.83 33.87
N PHE A 214 -6.01 -14.10 35.17
CA PHE A 214 -5.13 -14.94 35.98
C PHE A 214 -5.60 -16.40 35.95
N SER A 215 -4.66 -17.34 35.84
CA SER A 215 -4.86 -18.77 36.05
C SER A 215 -3.73 -19.28 36.95
N ALA A 216 -4.10 -19.99 38.01
CA ALA A 216 -3.12 -20.62 38.90
C ALA A 216 -2.34 -21.73 38.18
N GLU A 217 -3.02 -22.56 37.39
CA GLU A 217 -2.43 -23.59 36.55
C GLU A 217 -1.36 -22.99 35.62
N LYS A 218 -1.71 -21.87 34.93
CA LYS A 218 -0.74 -21.18 34.07
C LYS A 218 0.46 -20.61 34.84
N ALA A 219 0.28 -20.19 36.09
CA ALA A 219 1.40 -19.76 36.94
C ALA A 219 2.34 -20.92 37.24
N LEU A 220 1.82 -22.11 37.52
CA LEU A 220 2.59 -23.33 37.76
C LEU A 220 3.36 -23.76 36.50
N ASP A 221 2.71 -23.76 35.33
CA ASP A 221 3.34 -24.04 34.04
C ASP A 221 4.52 -23.09 33.75
N LEU A 222 4.30 -21.79 33.96
CA LEU A 222 5.33 -20.77 33.78
C LEU A 222 6.52 -20.99 34.72
N TYR A 223 6.26 -21.35 35.98
CA TYR A 223 7.29 -21.64 36.96
C TYR A 223 8.11 -22.88 36.58
N ALA A 224 7.42 -23.97 36.28
CA ALA A 224 8.05 -25.24 35.89
C ALA A 224 8.89 -25.06 34.61
N SER A 225 8.32 -24.38 33.58
CA SER A 225 9.03 -24.08 32.33
C SER A 225 10.30 -23.27 32.62
N SER A 226 10.20 -22.22 33.43
CA SER A 226 11.33 -21.34 33.74
C SER A 226 12.49 -22.05 34.42
N CYS A 227 12.19 -23.01 35.31
CA CYS A 227 13.21 -23.75 36.04
C CYS A 227 13.94 -24.80 35.18
N GLY A 228 13.39 -25.19 34.05
CA GLY A 228 13.99 -26.19 33.13
C GLY A 228 14.85 -25.61 32.03
N HIS A 229 14.86 -24.30 31.81
CA HIS A 229 15.56 -23.68 30.68
C HIS A 229 17.02 -23.35 30.96
N PHE A 230 17.89 -23.65 29.97
CA PHE A 230 19.26 -23.14 29.92
C PHE A 230 19.28 -21.79 29.23
N THR A 231 19.86 -20.79 29.89
CA THR A 231 19.97 -19.41 29.36
C THR A 231 21.41 -19.15 28.92
N THR A 232 21.57 -18.48 27.76
CA THR A 232 22.89 -18.12 27.21
C THR A 232 23.34 -16.72 27.58
N LEU A 233 22.45 -15.87 28.06
CA LEU A 233 22.75 -14.55 28.59
C LEU A 233 22.54 -14.54 30.11
N PRO A 234 23.43 -13.86 30.89
CA PRO A 234 23.28 -13.76 32.33
C PRO A 234 22.19 -12.77 32.71
N LYS A 235 21.62 -12.98 33.92
CA LYS A 235 20.72 -12.01 34.54
C LYS A 235 21.49 -10.84 35.10
N ASN A 236 21.63 -9.78 34.30
CA ASN A 236 22.29 -8.52 34.70
C ASN A 236 21.56 -7.32 34.09
N ASP A 237 21.96 -6.11 34.47
CA ASP A 237 21.30 -4.88 34.02
C ASP A 237 21.43 -4.64 32.51
N ASN A 238 22.52 -5.06 31.88
CA ASN A 238 22.70 -4.94 30.43
C ASN A 238 21.71 -5.84 29.68
N THR A 239 21.60 -7.11 30.09
CA THR A 239 20.61 -8.04 29.50
C THR A 239 19.17 -7.53 29.70
N ARG A 240 18.87 -7.02 30.89
CA ARG A 240 17.57 -6.37 31.19
C ARG A 240 17.29 -5.23 30.23
N LEU A 241 18.27 -4.33 30.05
CA LEU A 241 18.15 -3.17 29.15
C LEU A 241 17.82 -3.63 27.72
N LEU A 242 18.56 -4.59 27.19
CA LEU A 242 18.34 -5.11 25.84
C LEU A 242 16.92 -5.65 25.63
N ILE A 243 16.45 -6.53 26.53
CA ILE A 243 15.11 -7.16 26.42
C ILE A 243 14.01 -6.13 26.59
N THR A 244 14.11 -5.28 27.65
CA THR A 244 13.03 -4.32 27.94
C THR A 244 12.92 -3.25 26.88
N THR A 245 14.05 -2.77 26.32
CA THR A 245 14.05 -1.80 25.23
C THR A 245 13.47 -2.41 23.95
N ALA A 246 13.85 -3.62 23.58
CA ALA A 246 13.29 -4.30 22.41
C ALA A 246 11.78 -4.50 22.56
N ALA A 247 11.29 -4.92 23.73
CA ALA A 247 9.88 -5.08 24.01
C ALA A 247 9.11 -3.73 23.98
N GLN A 248 9.70 -2.66 24.51
CA GLN A 248 9.11 -1.32 24.45
C GLN A 248 8.96 -0.83 23.00
N GLN A 249 10.00 -1.00 22.18
CA GLN A 249 9.95 -0.61 20.76
C GLN A 249 8.88 -1.41 19.98
N LEU A 250 8.81 -2.72 20.23
CA LEU A 250 7.76 -3.54 19.62
C LEU A 250 6.36 -3.08 20.03
N LEU A 251 6.14 -2.81 21.32
CA LEU A 251 4.85 -2.32 21.82
C LEU A 251 4.48 -0.97 21.19
N ALA A 252 5.41 -0.02 21.17
CA ALA A 252 5.19 1.27 20.53
C ALA A 252 4.83 1.14 19.05
N GLY A 253 5.52 0.26 18.32
CA GLY A 253 5.21 -0.05 16.93
C GLY A 253 3.82 -0.64 16.73
N LYS A 254 3.40 -1.55 17.61
CA LYS A 254 2.06 -2.16 17.59
C LYS A 254 0.95 -1.16 17.91
N MET A 255 1.16 -0.29 18.90
CA MET A 255 0.22 0.79 19.21
C MET A 255 0.08 1.75 18.01
N THR A 256 1.17 2.08 17.33
CA THR A 256 1.11 2.87 16.09
C THR A 256 0.31 2.17 15.01
N LEU A 257 0.50 0.87 14.80
CA LEU A 257 -0.29 0.09 13.84
C LEU A 257 -1.78 0.07 14.19
N ALA A 258 -2.12 -0.09 15.47
CA ALA A 258 -3.50 -0.06 15.94
C ALA A 258 -4.17 1.30 15.65
N ALA A 259 -3.48 2.40 15.95
CA ALA A 259 -3.97 3.76 15.67
C ALA A 259 -4.16 3.99 14.16
N LEU A 260 -3.19 3.60 13.33
CA LEU A 260 -3.28 3.74 11.88
C LEU A 260 -4.42 2.89 11.29
N ARG A 261 -4.64 1.67 11.83
CA ARG A 261 -5.75 0.81 11.42
C ARG A 261 -7.10 1.46 11.72
N ALA A 262 -7.26 2.00 12.94
CA ALA A 262 -8.47 2.70 13.33
C ALA A 262 -8.75 3.91 12.43
N GLU A 263 -7.73 4.71 12.15
CA GLU A 263 -7.85 5.89 11.28
C GLU A 263 -8.17 5.50 9.82
N MET A 264 -7.53 4.45 9.30
CA MET A 264 -7.85 3.93 7.97
C MET A 264 -9.32 3.47 7.87
N THR A 265 -9.83 2.78 8.90
CA THR A 265 -11.22 2.36 8.95
C THR A 265 -12.15 3.56 9.02
N ARG A 266 -11.85 4.56 9.85
CA ARG A 266 -12.62 5.80 9.99
C ARG A 266 -12.70 6.59 8.66
N LEU A 267 -11.59 6.71 7.95
CA LEU A 267 -11.55 7.38 6.64
C LEU A 267 -12.32 6.57 5.58
N ALA A 268 -12.13 5.25 5.55
CA ALA A 268 -12.80 4.38 4.59
C ALA A 268 -14.33 4.41 4.75
N GLN A 269 -14.83 4.45 6.00
CA GLN A 269 -16.27 4.53 6.31
C GLN A 269 -16.94 5.82 5.81
N GLN A 270 -16.19 6.87 5.52
CA GLN A 270 -16.73 8.10 4.93
C GLN A 270 -16.97 7.98 3.41
N LEU A 271 -16.48 6.93 2.79
CA LEU A 271 -16.61 6.71 1.36
C LEU A 271 -17.85 5.87 1.04
N PRO A 272 -18.67 6.26 0.05
CA PRO A 272 -19.96 5.63 -0.22
C PRO A 272 -19.86 4.14 -0.60
N GLU A 273 -18.73 3.72 -1.16
CA GLU A 273 -18.50 2.34 -1.55
C GLU A 273 -18.02 1.42 -0.42
N TYR A 274 -17.77 1.93 0.80
CA TYR A 274 -17.18 1.15 1.88
C TYR A 274 -17.96 -0.13 2.21
N ASP A 275 -19.28 -0.02 2.41
CA ASP A 275 -20.11 -1.16 2.77
C ASP A 275 -20.15 -2.20 1.63
N THR A 276 -20.24 -1.75 0.39
CA THR A 276 -20.17 -2.64 -0.78
C THR A 276 -18.85 -3.43 -0.82
N VAL A 277 -17.72 -2.76 -0.53
CA VAL A 277 -16.41 -3.43 -0.49
C VAL A 277 -16.32 -4.40 0.69
N ARG A 278 -16.89 -4.06 1.85
CA ARG A 278 -16.88 -4.91 3.05
C ARG A 278 -17.70 -6.19 2.90
N THR A 279 -18.75 -6.17 2.09
CA THR A 279 -19.57 -7.37 1.80
C THR A 279 -18.88 -8.37 0.87
N MET A 280 -17.76 -8.00 0.25
CA MET A 280 -17.03 -8.92 -0.62
C MET A 280 -16.31 -9.99 0.22
N TYR A 281 -16.45 -11.25 -0.16
CA TYR A 281 -15.81 -12.34 0.57
C TYR A 281 -14.29 -12.17 0.67
N GLY A 282 -13.73 -12.50 1.82
CA GLY A 282 -12.29 -12.38 2.08
C GLY A 282 -11.80 -10.96 2.38
N VAL A 283 -12.69 -9.97 2.35
CA VAL A 283 -12.37 -8.57 2.62
C VAL A 283 -12.71 -8.19 4.06
N GLY A 284 -11.68 -8.07 4.91
CA GLY A 284 -11.80 -7.53 6.27
C GLY A 284 -11.70 -5.99 6.28
N GLU A 285 -11.89 -5.35 7.44
CA GLU A 285 -11.83 -3.88 7.58
C GLU A 285 -10.52 -3.28 7.04
N THR A 286 -9.40 -3.82 7.49
CA THR A 286 -8.07 -3.35 7.03
C THR A 286 -7.86 -3.56 5.54
N THR A 287 -8.27 -4.71 5.00
CA THR A 287 -8.11 -4.99 3.56
C THR A 287 -9.07 -4.17 2.70
N ALA A 288 -10.28 -3.86 3.17
CA ALA A 288 -11.20 -2.92 2.52
C ALA A 288 -10.56 -1.54 2.39
N ALA A 289 -10.11 -0.98 3.52
CA ALA A 289 -9.42 0.30 3.54
C ALA A 289 -8.19 0.34 2.62
N GLN A 290 -7.39 -0.73 2.59
CA GLN A 290 -6.22 -0.86 1.71
C GLN A 290 -6.59 -0.95 0.22
N LEU A 291 -7.65 -1.68 -0.14
CA LEU A 291 -8.15 -1.73 -1.51
C LEU A 291 -8.58 -0.35 -1.99
N MET A 292 -9.44 0.31 -1.20
CA MET A 292 -9.98 1.64 -1.52
C MET A 292 -8.87 2.69 -1.59
N ALA A 293 -7.89 2.62 -0.67
CA ALA A 293 -6.72 3.50 -0.66
C ALA A 293 -5.88 3.42 -1.94
N GLU A 294 -5.64 2.23 -2.45
CA GLU A 294 -4.77 2.04 -3.62
C GLU A 294 -5.53 2.18 -4.95
N ILE A 295 -6.77 1.75 -5.00
CA ILE A 295 -7.59 1.83 -6.21
C ILE A 295 -8.10 3.27 -6.41
N GLY A 296 -8.49 3.96 -5.32
CA GLY A 296 -9.15 5.27 -5.41
C GLY A 296 -10.53 5.16 -6.04
N ASP A 297 -10.97 6.20 -6.73
CA ASP A 297 -12.24 6.17 -7.45
C ASP A 297 -12.16 5.21 -8.64
N VAL A 298 -13.03 4.20 -8.63
CA VAL A 298 -13.03 3.16 -9.65
C VAL A 298 -13.48 3.70 -11.02
N ARG A 299 -14.24 4.81 -11.07
CA ARG A 299 -14.76 5.43 -12.29
C ARG A 299 -13.65 6.01 -13.17
N ARG A 300 -12.48 6.31 -12.60
CA ARG A 300 -11.30 6.73 -13.38
C ARG A 300 -10.78 5.64 -14.33
N PHE A 301 -11.20 4.40 -14.17
CA PHE A 301 -10.82 3.30 -15.05
C PHE A 301 -11.89 3.09 -16.13
N PRO A 302 -11.56 3.27 -17.42
CA PRO A 302 -12.55 3.15 -18.50
C PRO A 302 -13.08 1.72 -18.68
N ARG A 303 -12.29 0.71 -18.31
CA ARG A 303 -12.63 -0.72 -18.50
C ARG A 303 -12.16 -1.57 -17.31
N ARG A 304 -12.77 -2.74 -17.15
CA ARG A 304 -12.37 -3.76 -16.17
C ARG A 304 -10.92 -4.25 -16.34
N SER A 305 -10.39 -4.21 -17.56
CA SER A 305 -8.98 -4.55 -17.83
C SER A 305 -8.02 -3.48 -17.33
N SER A 306 -8.43 -2.22 -17.29
CA SER A 306 -7.57 -1.11 -16.86
C SER A 306 -7.18 -1.21 -15.37
N ILE A 307 -8.11 -1.62 -14.50
CA ILE A 307 -7.81 -1.83 -13.07
C ILE A 307 -6.87 -3.03 -12.87
N VAL A 308 -6.95 -4.05 -13.75
CA VAL A 308 -6.06 -5.22 -13.71
C VAL A 308 -4.64 -4.83 -14.09
N GLY A 309 -4.48 -4.03 -15.16
CA GLY A 309 -3.19 -3.46 -15.54
C GLY A 309 -2.63 -2.51 -14.48
N PHE A 310 -3.50 -1.69 -13.85
CA PHE A 310 -3.12 -0.82 -12.73
C PHE A 310 -2.60 -1.61 -11.52
N ALA A 311 -3.12 -2.78 -11.25
CA ALA A 311 -2.59 -3.69 -10.24
C ALA A 311 -1.31 -4.41 -10.71
N GLY A 312 -1.07 -4.51 -12.02
CA GLY A 312 0.04 -5.24 -12.62
C GLY A 312 -0.06 -6.75 -12.39
N VAL A 313 -1.28 -7.28 -12.39
CA VAL A 313 -1.59 -8.72 -12.30
C VAL A 313 -2.06 -9.31 -13.63
N ASP A 314 -1.97 -8.53 -14.70
CA ASP A 314 -2.16 -8.94 -16.08
C ASP A 314 -0.97 -9.78 -16.57
N PRO A 315 -1.19 -10.84 -17.37
CA PRO A 315 -0.10 -11.57 -18.01
C PRO A 315 0.58 -10.67 -19.05
N ALA A 316 1.90 -10.75 -19.12
CA ALA A 316 2.61 -10.17 -20.26
C ALA A 316 2.26 -10.93 -21.54
N VAL A 317 2.17 -10.23 -22.66
CA VAL A 317 2.02 -10.83 -23.98
C VAL A 317 3.41 -10.97 -24.60
N ASP A 318 3.78 -12.18 -24.97
CA ASP A 318 5.05 -12.46 -25.65
C ASP A 318 4.73 -13.32 -26.89
N GLN A 319 4.45 -12.62 -27.98
CA GLN A 319 4.12 -13.20 -29.29
C GLN A 319 5.01 -12.55 -30.35
N SER A 320 5.77 -13.35 -31.07
CA SER A 320 6.62 -12.90 -32.15
C SER A 320 6.57 -13.91 -33.30
N GLY A 321 5.95 -13.55 -34.40
CA GLY A 321 5.83 -14.40 -35.57
C GLY A 321 5.12 -15.74 -35.25
N LYS A 322 5.87 -16.85 -35.35
CA LYS A 322 5.37 -18.19 -34.99
C LYS A 322 5.55 -18.55 -33.51
N HIS A 323 6.17 -17.69 -32.73
CA HIS A 323 6.42 -17.90 -31.31
C HIS A 323 5.23 -17.38 -30.50
N ASP A 324 4.56 -18.29 -29.79
CA ASP A 324 3.52 -17.95 -28.80
C ASP A 324 3.94 -18.57 -27.47
N ALA A 325 4.33 -17.73 -26.52
CA ALA A 325 4.79 -18.18 -25.22
C ALA A 325 3.64 -18.82 -24.42
N LYS A 326 3.75 -20.13 -24.14
CA LYS A 326 2.76 -20.89 -23.36
C LYS A 326 2.54 -20.37 -21.92
N SER A 327 3.49 -19.63 -21.36
CA SER A 327 3.41 -19.04 -20.04
C SER A 327 4.23 -17.76 -19.99
N THR A 328 3.59 -16.67 -19.58
CA THR A 328 4.23 -15.36 -19.42
C THR A 328 4.11 -14.89 -17.96
N PRO A 329 5.14 -14.25 -17.40
CA PRO A 329 5.05 -13.67 -16.08
C PRO A 329 4.04 -12.50 -16.06
N THR A 330 3.53 -12.16 -14.90
CA THR A 330 2.75 -10.93 -14.73
C THR A 330 3.60 -9.69 -14.96
N THR A 331 3.00 -8.64 -15.51
CA THR A 331 3.72 -7.40 -15.87
C THR A 331 4.38 -6.73 -14.69
N LYS A 332 3.78 -6.83 -13.49
CA LYS A 332 4.20 -6.16 -12.23
C LYS A 332 4.42 -4.65 -12.37
N ARG A 333 3.93 -4.03 -13.45
CA ARG A 333 4.10 -2.59 -13.77
C ARG A 333 3.18 -1.68 -12.96
N GLY A 334 2.26 -2.26 -12.16
CA GLY A 334 1.29 -1.53 -11.34
C GLY A 334 1.67 -1.46 -9.85
N SER A 335 0.68 -1.11 -8.98
CA SER A 335 0.87 -0.93 -7.54
C SER A 335 1.27 -2.22 -6.81
N PRO A 336 2.47 -2.29 -6.20
CA PRO A 336 2.87 -3.43 -5.38
C PRO A 336 2.05 -3.54 -4.10
N HIS A 337 1.53 -2.43 -3.58
CA HIS A 337 0.66 -2.42 -2.39
C HIS A 337 -0.68 -3.09 -2.70
N LEU A 338 -1.29 -2.75 -3.84
CA LEU A 338 -2.52 -3.38 -4.30
C LEU A 338 -2.33 -4.88 -4.53
N ARG A 339 -1.25 -5.30 -5.21
CA ARG A 339 -0.95 -6.73 -5.40
C ARG A 339 -0.82 -7.50 -4.09
N LYS A 340 -0.16 -6.91 -3.07
CA LYS A 340 -0.05 -7.51 -1.74
C LYS A 340 -1.43 -7.72 -1.11
N THR A 341 -2.29 -6.71 -1.13
CA THR A 341 -3.64 -6.79 -0.56
C THR A 341 -4.49 -7.84 -1.29
N LEU A 342 -4.44 -7.86 -2.62
CA LEU A 342 -5.14 -8.87 -3.43
C LEU A 342 -4.65 -10.29 -3.11
N TYR A 343 -3.35 -10.48 -2.96
CA TYR A 343 -2.79 -11.77 -2.58
C TYR A 343 -3.31 -12.22 -1.22
N GLN A 344 -3.37 -11.35 -0.22
CA GLN A 344 -3.91 -11.65 1.11
C GLN A 344 -5.39 -12.06 1.05
N ILE A 345 -6.19 -11.37 0.24
CA ILE A 345 -7.61 -11.70 0.02
C ILE A 345 -7.74 -13.09 -0.62
N VAL A 346 -7.00 -13.36 -1.70
CA VAL A 346 -7.06 -14.65 -2.38
C VAL A 346 -6.53 -15.80 -1.51
N CYS A 347 -5.57 -15.56 -0.63
CA CYS A 347 -5.17 -16.53 0.40
C CYS A 347 -6.32 -16.89 1.35
N THR A 348 -7.25 -15.98 1.60
CA THR A 348 -8.44 -16.28 2.42
C THR A 348 -9.40 -17.21 1.67
N TYR A 349 -9.62 -16.98 0.37
CA TYR A 349 -10.38 -17.91 -0.48
C TYR A 349 -9.76 -19.31 -0.48
N LEU A 350 -8.44 -19.40 -0.65
CA LEU A 350 -7.74 -20.69 -0.67
C LEU A 350 -7.86 -21.47 0.66
N ARG A 351 -7.81 -20.76 1.80
CA ARG A 351 -7.90 -21.38 3.13
C ARG A 351 -9.32 -21.76 3.54
N LYS A 352 -10.31 -20.97 3.15
CA LYS A 352 -11.70 -21.14 3.59
C LYS A 352 -12.55 -21.92 2.60
N ALA A 353 -12.09 -22.05 1.36
CA ALA A 353 -12.73 -22.81 0.28
C ALA A 353 -14.26 -22.56 0.15
N PRO A 354 -14.72 -21.29 -0.01
CA PRO A 354 -16.16 -20.99 -0.09
C PRO A 354 -16.72 -21.43 -1.44
N GLU A 355 -17.37 -22.59 -1.48
CA GLU A 355 -17.82 -23.27 -2.72
C GLU A 355 -18.77 -22.42 -3.59
N ASP A 356 -19.59 -21.57 -2.95
CA ASP A 356 -20.58 -20.72 -3.64
C ASP A 356 -19.98 -19.42 -4.19
N GLU A 357 -18.69 -19.11 -3.90
CA GLU A 357 -18.07 -17.86 -4.30
C GLU A 357 -17.43 -17.92 -5.68
N PRO A 358 -17.81 -17.04 -6.62
CA PRO A 358 -17.33 -17.09 -8.02
C PRO A 358 -15.81 -16.97 -8.17
N VAL A 359 -15.14 -16.31 -7.22
CA VAL A 359 -13.66 -16.18 -7.22
C VAL A 359 -13.03 -17.51 -6.84
N TYR A 360 -13.57 -18.19 -5.83
CA TYR A 360 -13.08 -19.50 -5.41
C TYR A 360 -13.35 -20.56 -6.49
N GLN A 361 -14.55 -20.62 -7.05
CA GLN A 361 -14.88 -21.53 -8.16
C GLN A 361 -13.91 -21.39 -9.33
N PHE A 362 -13.56 -20.14 -9.67
CA PHE A 362 -12.59 -19.87 -10.72
C PHE A 362 -11.17 -20.29 -10.34
N LEU A 363 -10.77 -20.05 -9.09
CA LEU A 363 -9.49 -20.47 -8.54
C LEU A 363 -9.36 -22.00 -8.57
N ASP A 364 -10.36 -22.68 -8.04
CA ASP A 364 -10.36 -24.15 -7.93
C ASP A 364 -10.40 -24.82 -9.32
N LYS A 365 -11.18 -24.30 -10.25
CA LYS A 365 -11.14 -24.72 -11.66
C LYS A 365 -9.72 -24.65 -12.23
N LYS A 366 -9.01 -23.52 -12.01
CA LYS A 366 -7.63 -23.35 -12.50
C LYS A 366 -6.64 -24.28 -11.82
N ARG A 367 -6.86 -24.59 -10.55
CA ARG A 367 -6.10 -25.57 -9.80
C ARG A 367 -6.34 -26.99 -10.30
N ALA A 368 -7.60 -27.35 -10.56
CA ALA A 368 -7.98 -28.64 -11.15
C ALA A 368 -7.44 -28.85 -12.57
N GLU A 369 -7.27 -27.75 -13.36
CA GLU A 369 -6.58 -27.76 -14.66
C GLU A 369 -5.06 -28.02 -14.54
N GLY A 370 -4.51 -28.26 -13.34
CA GLY A 370 -3.09 -28.49 -13.09
C GLY A 370 -2.20 -27.24 -13.21
N LYS A 371 -2.78 -26.04 -13.15
CA LYS A 371 -1.98 -24.81 -13.23
C LYS A 371 -1.10 -24.62 -11.99
N PRO A 372 0.14 -24.08 -12.14
CA PRO A 372 1.03 -23.79 -11.02
C PRO A 372 0.40 -22.80 -10.02
N TYR A 373 0.83 -22.87 -8.75
CA TYR A 373 0.32 -22.07 -7.62
C TYR A 373 0.15 -20.57 -7.95
N PHE A 374 1.21 -19.92 -8.42
CA PHE A 374 1.15 -18.48 -8.71
C PHE A 374 0.25 -18.16 -9.90
N VAL A 375 0.02 -19.08 -10.84
CA VAL A 375 -0.86 -18.87 -11.99
C VAL A 375 -2.31 -18.83 -11.54
N TYR A 376 -2.79 -19.82 -10.79
CA TYR A 376 -4.19 -19.82 -10.34
C TYR A 376 -4.44 -18.72 -9.28
N MET A 377 -3.47 -18.38 -8.42
CA MET A 377 -3.57 -17.26 -7.49
C MET A 377 -3.70 -15.93 -8.21
N THR A 378 -2.90 -15.67 -9.24
CA THR A 378 -2.98 -14.45 -10.04
C THR A 378 -4.29 -14.38 -10.86
N ALA A 379 -4.72 -15.50 -11.42
CA ALA A 379 -6.00 -15.58 -12.12
C ALA A 379 -7.18 -15.24 -11.19
N ALA A 380 -7.16 -15.72 -9.94
CA ALA A 380 -8.15 -15.37 -8.92
C ALA A 380 -8.12 -13.87 -8.54
N GLN A 381 -6.93 -13.27 -8.40
CA GLN A 381 -6.79 -11.82 -8.18
C GLN A 381 -7.42 -11.02 -9.34
N ASN A 382 -7.19 -11.45 -10.56
CA ASN A 382 -7.78 -10.86 -11.76
C ASN A 382 -9.32 -10.94 -11.74
N LYS A 383 -9.85 -12.12 -11.41
CA LYS A 383 -11.30 -12.33 -11.29
C LYS A 383 -11.90 -11.47 -10.19
N PHE A 384 -11.24 -11.39 -9.02
CA PHE A 384 -11.67 -10.54 -7.90
C PHE A 384 -11.73 -9.06 -8.32
N LEU A 385 -10.69 -8.52 -8.95
CA LEU A 385 -10.65 -7.11 -9.39
C LEU A 385 -11.76 -6.78 -10.39
N ARG A 386 -12.11 -7.69 -11.29
CA ARG A 386 -13.22 -7.49 -12.24
C ARG A 386 -14.58 -7.44 -11.55
N ILE A 387 -14.77 -8.23 -10.50
CA ILE A 387 -15.98 -8.21 -9.67
C ILE A 387 -16.01 -6.93 -8.84
N TYR A 388 -14.89 -6.58 -8.20
CA TYR A 388 -14.71 -5.34 -7.46
C TYR A 388 -15.10 -4.12 -8.33
N TYR A 389 -14.52 -4.02 -9.52
CA TYR A 389 -14.82 -2.93 -10.46
C TYR A 389 -16.32 -2.81 -10.75
N ALA A 390 -16.99 -3.92 -11.04
CA ALA A 390 -18.41 -3.90 -11.39
C ALA A 390 -19.27 -3.45 -10.20
N ARG A 391 -19.08 -4.07 -9.02
CA ARG A 391 -19.89 -3.78 -7.83
C ARG A 391 -19.68 -2.37 -7.31
N VAL A 392 -18.42 -1.91 -7.25
CA VAL A 392 -18.11 -0.58 -6.74
C VAL A 392 -18.55 0.51 -7.72
N LYS A 393 -18.40 0.29 -9.02
CA LYS A 393 -18.87 1.23 -10.04
C LYS A 393 -20.39 1.42 -9.98
N GLU A 394 -21.14 0.33 -9.91
CA GLU A 394 -22.59 0.33 -9.76
C GLU A 394 -23.02 1.07 -8.49
N CYS A 395 -22.36 0.82 -7.36
CA CYS A 395 -22.63 1.52 -6.09
C CYS A 395 -22.41 3.02 -6.20
N LEU A 396 -21.32 3.48 -6.82
CA LEU A 396 -21.02 4.91 -6.97
C LEU A 396 -21.97 5.60 -7.96
N GLU A 397 -22.33 4.93 -9.06
CA GLU A 397 -23.33 5.45 -10.02
C GLU A 397 -24.71 5.61 -9.37
N ALA A 398 -25.13 4.64 -8.54
CA ALA A 398 -26.39 4.73 -7.79
C ALA A 398 -26.34 5.85 -6.74
N PHE A 399 -25.23 6.05 -6.06
CA PHE A 399 -25.03 7.13 -5.10
C PHE A 399 -25.14 8.51 -5.77
N ASP A 400 -24.49 8.70 -6.91
CA ASP A 400 -24.55 9.96 -7.68
C ASP A 400 -26.00 10.25 -8.17
N ALA A 401 -26.72 9.23 -8.64
CA ALA A 401 -28.11 9.38 -9.07
C ALA A 401 -29.04 9.82 -7.93
N GLN A 402 -28.82 9.29 -6.71
CA GLN A 402 -29.58 9.69 -5.52
C GLN A 402 -29.30 11.15 -5.12
N GLN A 403 -28.02 11.58 -5.15
CA GLN A 403 -27.67 12.96 -4.83
C GLN A 403 -28.28 13.97 -5.81
N ASN A 404 -28.25 13.67 -7.12
CA ASN A 404 -28.84 14.52 -8.15
C ASN A 404 -30.36 14.63 -8.00
N SER A 405 -31.05 13.55 -7.59
CA SER A 405 -32.50 13.57 -7.35
C SER A 405 -32.93 14.32 -6.08
N THR A 406 -32.02 14.53 -5.15
CA THR A 406 -32.29 15.28 -3.88
C THR A 406 -32.03 16.79 -4.02
N GLN A 407 -31.31 17.20 -5.07
CA GLN A 407 -31.01 18.62 -5.38
C GLN A 407 -31.94 19.21 -6.41
N SER A 408 -32.75 18.40 -7.06
CA SER A 408 -33.85 18.84 -7.96
C SER A 408 -35.19 18.90 -7.23
#